data_f7f94837d13b1f6ef2a8492a75f20a17
#
_entry.id   f7f94837d13b1f6ef2a8492a75f20a17
#
_cell.length_a   1.000
_cell.length_b   1.000
_cell.length_c   1.000
_cell.angle_alpha   90.00
_cell.angle_beta   90.00
_cell.angle_gamma   90.00
#
_symmetry.space_group_name_H-M   'P 1'
#
loop_
_entity.id
_entity.type
_entity.pdbx_description
1 polymer ?
#
loop_
_entity_poly.entity_id
_entity_poly.type
_entity_poly.pdbx_seq_one_letter_code
_entity_poly.pdbx_strand_id
1 'polypeptide(L)'
;MSMPNLPSPSLAFELTETNREWLIERPLAIASYIAAAIVLRFVLHRLIDRMTKPRDPSKGPRLSILKPLQQRAGKTPGDPHARERRMQRAQTIGSVFKSGVSIIVLVWAVLQTLDSLGFNVAPFIASAGIAGVALGFGAQNLVRDFISGMFMLLEDQYGVGDVVDVGDAVGTVESVGLRVTTIRDIDGTLWFCRNGEILRVGNMSQGHAVAVVDIPIAPTANVHRACQVALRAVLDRVEGDDIVADVLDKPELLGVNSVSAGVVTLRLTVRVRAGKQWGVRRALTRAVLEAFDKEDIDSASMMITPAHT
;
A
#
# COMPACT_ATOMS: atom_id res chain seq x y z
N MET A 1 -68.23 34.48 -70.54
CA MET A 1 -68.23 33.36 -69.57
C MET A 1 -66.80 32.94 -69.38
N SER A 2 -66.06 33.54 -68.43
CA SER A 2 -64.65 33.31 -68.14
C SER A 2 -64.55 32.25 -67.03
N MET A 3 -63.89 31.15 -67.31
CA MET A 3 -63.63 30.10 -66.30
C MET A 3 -62.64 30.58 -65.27
N PRO A 4 -62.82 30.32 -63.97
CA PRO A 4 -61.85 30.66 -62.94
C PRO A 4 -60.66 29.72 -63.02
N ASN A 5 -59.46 30.29 -63.06
CA ASN A 5 -58.20 29.53 -62.91
C ASN A 5 -58.14 28.82 -61.54
N LEU A 6 -58.16 27.52 -61.57
CA LEU A 6 -57.89 26.65 -60.45
C LEU A 6 -56.34 26.73 -60.15
N PRO A 7 -55.90 27.09 -58.94
CA PRO A 7 -54.49 27.01 -58.62
C PRO A 7 -54.02 25.54 -58.61
N SER A 8 -53.05 25.23 -59.44
CA SER A 8 -52.35 23.97 -59.41
C SER A 8 -51.82 23.70 -58.00
N PRO A 9 -52.03 22.54 -57.38
CA PRO A 9 -51.40 22.17 -56.13
C PRO A 9 -49.91 21.94 -56.40
N SER A 10 -49.10 22.96 -56.23
CA SER A 10 -47.68 22.78 -56.09
C SER A 10 -47.43 22.04 -54.77
N LEU A 11 -47.28 20.72 -54.84
CA LEU A 11 -46.66 19.89 -53.78
C LEU A 11 -45.19 20.26 -53.69
N ALA A 12 -44.86 21.52 -53.53
CA ALA A 12 -43.59 21.94 -53.05
C ALA A 12 -43.61 21.64 -51.55
N PHE A 13 -42.92 20.59 -51.15
CA PHE A 13 -42.62 20.30 -49.77
C PHE A 13 -41.76 21.44 -49.28
N GLU A 14 -42.41 22.57 -48.85
CA GLU A 14 -41.70 23.65 -48.20
C GLU A 14 -41.11 23.10 -46.91
N LEU A 15 -39.78 22.99 -46.86
CA LEU A 15 -39.03 22.73 -45.65
C LEU A 15 -39.19 23.91 -44.72
N THR A 16 -40.36 23.96 -44.04
CA THR A 16 -40.57 24.90 -42.93
C THR A 16 -39.43 24.63 -41.90
N GLU A 17 -38.95 25.67 -41.21
CA GLU A 17 -37.82 25.53 -40.25
C GLU A 17 -38.03 24.36 -39.29
N THR A 18 -39.23 24.14 -38.81
CA THR A 18 -39.66 23.00 -37.97
C THR A 18 -39.44 21.64 -38.63
N ASN A 19 -39.76 21.50 -39.94
CA ASN A 19 -39.57 20.26 -40.67
C ASN A 19 -38.08 19.96 -40.91
N ARG A 20 -37.27 20.97 -41.13
CA ARG A 20 -35.83 20.87 -41.31
C ARG A 20 -35.16 20.38 -39.99
N GLU A 21 -35.58 20.94 -38.86
CA GLU A 21 -35.09 20.54 -37.54
C GLU A 21 -35.35 19.06 -37.23
N TRP A 22 -36.61 18.61 -37.49
CA TRP A 22 -37.01 17.25 -37.20
C TRP A 22 -36.52 16.20 -38.23
N LEU A 23 -36.39 16.55 -39.48
CA LEU A 23 -36.04 15.60 -40.54
C LEU A 23 -34.54 15.53 -40.85
N ILE A 24 -33.76 16.59 -40.51
CA ILE A 24 -32.35 16.67 -40.86
C ILE A 24 -31.47 16.87 -39.61
N GLU A 25 -31.76 17.87 -38.80
CA GLU A 25 -30.86 18.26 -37.73
C GLU A 25 -30.85 17.27 -36.55
N ARG A 26 -32.03 16.81 -36.10
CA ARG A 26 -32.13 15.83 -35.01
C ARG A 26 -31.61 14.43 -35.40
N PRO A 27 -31.94 13.84 -36.55
CA PRO A 27 -31.36 12.57 -36.97
C PRO A 27 -29.83 12.64 -37.15
N LEU A 28 -29.30 13.77 -37.65
CA LEU A 28 -27.88 13.99 -37.81
C LEU A 28 -27.19 14.11 -36.47
N ALA A 29 -27.79 14.82 -35.51
CA ALA A 29 -27.30 14.92 -34.14
C ALA A 29 -27.27 13.54 -33.44
N ILE A 30 -28.35 12.76 -33.53
CA ILE A 30 -28.41 11.41 -32.98
C ILE A 30 -27.35 10.51 -33.62
N ALA A 31 -27.21 10.55 -34.94
CA ALA A 31 -26.19 9.78 -35.66
C ALA A 31 -24.75 10.18 -35.19
N SER A 32 -24.52 11.48 -34.95
CA SER A 32 -23.24 11.97 -34.46
C SER A 32 -22.94 11.49 -33.02
N TYR A 33 -23.93 11.47 -32.11
CA TYR A 33 -23.77 10.96 -30.75
C TYR A 33 -23.50 9.44 -30.74
N ILE A 34 -24.20 8.68 -31.56
CA ILE A 34 -23.96 7.23 -31.70
C ILE A 34 -22.56 6.97 -32.26
N ALA A 35 -22.15 7.69 -33.31
CA ALA A 35 -20.82 7.59 -33.87
C ALA A 35 -19.74 7.94 -32.83
N ALA A 36 -19.92 9.05 -32.09
CA ALA A 36 -19.03 9.45 -31.00
C ALA A 36 -18.95 8.38 -29.90
N ALA A 37 -20.09 7.78 -29.51
CA ALA A 37 -20.14 6.71 -28.52
C ALA A 37 -19.37 5.46 -28.99
N ILE A 38 -19.52 5.06 -30.25
CA ILE A 38 -18.80 3.93 -30.84
C ILE A 38 -17.28 4.20 -30.84
N VAL A 39 -16.87 5.40 -31.30
CA VAL A 39 -15.46 5.79 -31.33
C VAL A 39 -14.88 5.83 -29.91
N LEU A 40 -15.56 6.49 -28.98
CA LEU A 40 -15.13 6.59 -27.58
C LEU A 40 -15.00 5.19 -26.95
N ARG A 41 -16.00 4.32 -27.12
CA ARG A 41 -15.96 2.94 -26.66
C ARG A 41 -14.77 2.19 -27.26
N PHE A 42 -14.55 2.30 -28.57
CA PHE A 42 -13.43 1.64 -29.24
C PHE A 42 -12.07 2.11 -28.70
N VAL A 43 -11.90 3.42 -28.55
CA VAL A 43 -10.66 4.01 -28.01
C VAL A 43 -10.41 3.54 -26.58
N LEU A 44 -11.44 3.61 -25.71
CA LEU A 44 -11.31 3.20 -24.31
C LEU A 44 -11.03 1.70 -24.18
N HIS A 45 -11.72 0.86 -24.96
CA HIS A 45 -11.44 -0.59 -24.99
C HIS A 45 -10.01 -0.88 -25.45
N ARG A 46 -9.54 -0.18 -26.49
CA ARG A 46 -8.17 -0.33 -26.98
C ARG A 46 -7.13 0.13 -25.94
N LEU A 47 -7.42 1.18 -25.19
CA LEU A 47 -6.57 1.66 -24.10
C LEU A 47 -6.51 0.63 -22.97
N ILE A 48 -7.65 0.09 -22.53
CA ILE A 48 -7.72 -0.98 -21.53
C ILE A 48 -6.93 -2.20 -22.01
N ASP A 49 -7.09 -2.61 -23.26
CA ASP A 49 -6.32 -3.73 -23.83
C ASP A 49 -4.82 -3.48 -23.82
N ARG A 50 -4.40 -2.24 -24.03
CA ARG A 50 -2.99 -1.86 -24.01
C ARG A 50 -2.39 -1.93 -22.61
N MET A 51 -3.19 -1.60 -21.58
CA MET A 51 -2.77 -1.64 -20.17
C MET A 51 -2.81 -3.05 -19.60
N THR A 52 -3.77 -3.90 -20.05
CA THR A 52 -3.96 -5.26 -19.52
C THR A 52 -3.20 -6.34 -20.28
N LYS A 53 -2.73 -6.07 -21.51
CA LYS A 53 -1.89 -7.04 -22.24
C LYS A 53 -0.51 -7.10 -21.59
N PRO A 54 -0.06 -8.28 -21.13
CA PRO A 54 1.30 -8.46 -20.64
C PRO A 54 2.27 -8.07 -21.76
N ARG A 55 3.22 -7.20 -21.43
CA ARG A 55 4.29 -6.85 -22.38
C ARG A 55 5.13 -8.09 -22.58
N ASP A 56 5.09 -8.66 -23.77
CA ASP A 56 5.91 -9.82 -24.15
C ASP A 56 7.40 -9.39 -24.12
N PRO A 57 8.22 -9.91 -23.20
CA PRO A 57 9.61 -9.47 -23.08
C PRO A 57 10.46 -9.86 -24.29
N SER A 58 9.91 -10.69 -25.20
CA SER A 58 10.61 -11.10 -26.43
C SER A 58 10.57 -10.04 -27.53
N LYS A 59 9.71 -9.01 -27.43
CA LYS A 59 9.52 -7.95 -28.44
C LYS A 59 10.04 -6.56 -28.04
N GLY A 60 10.85 -6.44 -26.98
CA GLY A 60 11.53 -5.21 -26.64
C GLY A 60 12.64 -4.87 -27.66
N PRO A 61 12.95 -3.59 -27.96
CA PRO A 61 14.08 -3.23 -28.79
C PRO A 61 15.34 -3.85 -28.18
N ARG A 62 16.05 -4.66 -28.98
CA ARG A 62 17.29 -5.35 -28.59
C ARG A 62 18.41 -4.35 -28.41
N LEU A 63 18.45 -3.61 -27.32
CA LEU A 63 19.66 -2.96 -26.84
C LEU A 63 20.56 -4.05 -26.22
N SER A 64 21.37 -4.66 -27.07
CA SER A 64 22.26 -5.78 -26.79
C SER A 64 23.40 -5.46 -25.81
N ILE A 65 23.52 -4.23 -25.32
CA ILE A 65 24.67 -3.74 -24.53
C ILE A 65 24.53 -4.00 -23.02
N LEU A 66 23.34 -4.36 -22.50
CA LEU A 66 23.11 -4.53 -21.07
C LEU A 66 22.91 -5.98 -20.60
N LYS A 67 23.25 -6.97 -21.45
CA LYS A 67 23.15 -8.39 -21.10
C LYS A 67 24.01 -8.88 -19.92
N PRO A 68 25.24 -8.37 -19.66
CA PRO A 68 26.07 -8.94 -18.60
C PRO A 68 25.65 -8.56 -17.19
N LEU A 69 24.89 -7.47 -16.99
CA LEU A 69 24.46 -7.02 -15.65
C LEU A 69 23.16 -7.68 -15.17
N GLN A 70 22.33 -8.17 -16.08
CA GLN A 70 21.07 -8.86 -15.74
C GLN A 70 21.23 -10.32 -15.33
N GLN A 71 22.39 -10.95 -15.63
CA GLN A 71 22.67 -12.34 -15.25
C GLN A 71 23.11 -12.51 -13.80
N ARG A 72 23.51 -11.44 -13.10
CA ARG A 72 23.90 -11.47 -11.67
C ARG A 72 22.77 -11.24 -10.68
N ALA A 73 21.66 -10.68 -11.10
CA ALA A 73 20.43 -10.65 -10.30
C ALA A 73 19.72 -12.01 -10.49
N GLY A 74 19.87 -12.91 -9.53
CA GLY A 74 19.31 -14.25 -9.55
C GLY A 74 17.83 -14.22 -9.88
N LYS A 75 17.49 -14.39 -11.16
CA LYS A 75 16.13 -14.71 -11.59
C LYS A 75 15.89 -16.15 -11.20
N THR A 76 15.27 -16.37 -10.05
CA THR A 76 14.50 -17.58 -9.84
C THR A 76 13.56 -17.74 -11.05
N PRO A 77 13.57 -18.88 -11.78
CA PRO A 77 12.65 -19.09 -12.89
C PRO A 77 11.24 -18.97 -12.32
N GLY A 78 10.54 -17.88 -12.65
CA GLY A 78 9.21 -17.63 -12.10
C GLY A 78 8.31 -18.79 -12.50
N ASP A 79 7.74 -19.44 -11.49
CA ASP A 79 6.79 -20.54 -11.60
C ASP A 79 5.82 -20.27 -12.78
N PRO A 80 5.76 -21.14 -13.80
CA PRO A 80 4.87 -20.99 -14.95
C PRO A 80 3.41 -20.75 -14.52
N HIS A 81 2.96 -21.42 -13.46
CA HIS A 81 1.64 -21.26 -12.87
C HIS A 81 1.40 -19.87 -12.23
N ALA A 82 2.45 -19.23 -11.72
CA ALA A 82 2.32 -17.87 -11.20
C ALA A 82 2.13 -16.84 -12.32
N ARG A 83 2.77 -17.03 -13.48
CA ARG A 83 2.58 -16.19 -14.68
C ARG A 83 1.19 -16.36 -15.26
N GLU A 84 0.73 -17.61 -15.38
CA GLU A 84 -0.60 -17.92 -15.89
C GLU A 84 -1.72 -17.31 -15.04
N ARG A 85 -1.63 -17.45 -13.71
CA ARG A 85 -2.55 -16.80 -12.76
C ARG A 85 -2.55 -15.28 -12.88
N ARG A 86 -1.39 -14.64 -13.11
CA ARG A 86 -1.32 -13.19 -13.34
C ARG A 86 -2.01 -12.78 -14.64
N MET A 87 -1.84 -13.54 -15.72
CA MET A 87 -2.51 -13.28 -17.00
C MET A 87 -4.01 -13.40 -16.90
N GLN A 88 -4.52 -14.47 -16.28
CA GLN A 88 -5.95 -14.69 -16.05
C GLN A 88 -6.56 -13.55 -15.24
N ARG A 89 -5.92 -13.12 -14.14
CA ARG A 89 -6.37 -11.97 -13.33
C ARG A 89 -6.41 -10.68 -14.14
N ALA A 90 -5.37 -10.38 -14.92
CA ALA A 90 -5.33 -9.19 -15.78
C ALA A 90 -6.44 -9.19 -16.83
N GLN A 91 -6.75 -10.34 -17.45
CA GLN A 91 -7.84 -10.48 -18.40
C GLN A 91 -9.21 -10.29 -17.74
N THR A 92 -9.43 -10.90 -16.57
CA THR A 92 -10.68 -10.74 -15.81
C THR A 92 -10.91 -9.28 -15.42
N ILE A 93 -9.89 -8.62 -14.86
CA ILE A 93 -9.95 -7.20 -14.50
C ILE A 93 -10.22 -6.35 -15.74
N GLY A 94 -9.51 -6.61 -16.85
CA GLY A 94 -9.73 -5.91 -18.13
C GLY A 94 -11.14 -6.05 -18.65
N SER A 95 -11.76 -7.25 -18.55
CA SER A 95 -13.14 -7.48 -18.99
C SER A 95 -14.16 -6.71 -18.13
N VAL A 96 -13.97 -6.65 -16.82
CA VAL A 96 -14.82 -5.87 -15.90
C VAL A 96 -14.76 -4.38 -16.24
N PHE A 97 -13.55 -3.82 -16.44
CA PHE A 97 -13.39 -2.41 -16.83
C PHE A 97 -14.04 -2.12 -18.18
N LYS A 98 -13.90 -2.99 -19.17
CA LYS A 98 -14.56 -2.84 -20.48
C LYS A 98 -16.09 -2.85 -20.35
N SER A 99 -16.65 -3.73 -19.53
CA SER A 99 -18.08 -3.78 -19.27
C SER A 99 -18.56 -2.49 -18.60
N GLY A 100 -17.86 -2.01 -17.57
CA GLY A 100 -18.17 -0.75 -16.90
C GLY A 100 -18.14 0.45 -17.85
N VAL A 101 -17.06 0.59 -18.64
CA VAL A 101 -16.93 1.63 -19.66
C VAL A 101 -18.06 1.53 -20.71
N SER A 102 -18.40 0.32 -21.16
CA SER A 102 -19.48 0.12 -22.15
C SER A 102 -20.83 0.59 -21.61
N ILE A 103 -21.13 0.30 -20.34
CA ILE A 103 -22.37 0.73 -19.69
C ILE A 103 -22.40 2.27 -19.59
N ILE A 104 -21.34 2.91 -19.15
CA ILE A 104 -21.25 4.36 -19.02
C ILE A 104 -21.45 5.05 -20.37
N VAL A 105 -20.74 4.58 -21.41
CA VAL A 105 -20.85 5.14 -22.77
C VAL A 105 -22.24 4.91 -23.35
N LEU A 106 -22.85 3.74 -23.10
CA LEU A 106 -24.22 3.45 -23.53
C LEU A 106 -25.24 4.38 -22.86
N VAL A 107 -25.17 4.56 -21.54
CA VAL A 107 -26.05 5.46 -20.78
C VAL A 107 -25.90 6.89 -21.29
N TRP A 108 -24.67 7.35 -21.50
CA TRP A 108 -24.41 8.67 -22.08
C TRP A 108 -25.06 8.84 -23.46
N ALA A 109 -24.88 7.88 -24.37
CA ALA A 109 -25.44 7.92 -25.70
C ALA A 109 -26.98 7.91 -25.69
N VAL A 110 -27.60 7.11 -24.81
CA VAL A 110 -29.07 7.07 -24.63
C VAL A 110 -29.58 8.43 -24.12
N LEU A 111 -28.95 9.03 -23.11
CA LEU A 111 -29.36 10.32 -22.59
C LEU A 111 -29.26 11.42 -23.64
N GLN A 112 -28.18 11.47 -24.43
CA GLN A 112 -28.04 12.44 -25.51
C GLN A 112 -29.09 12.25 -26.62
N THR A 113 -29.42 11.01 -26.91
CA THR A 113 -30.48 10.69 -27.88
C THR A 113 -31.85 11.14 -27.37
N LEU A 114 -32.19 10.87 -26.11
CA LEU A 114 -33.47 11.32 -25.51
C LEU A 114 -33.55 12.84 -25.46
N ASP A 115 -32.47 13.54 -25.10
CA ASP A 115 -32.40 15.01 -25.10
C ASP A 115 -32.68 15.57 -26.51
N SER A 116 -32.03 15.00 -27.54
CA SER A 116 -32.25 15.39 -28.93
C SER A 116 -33.69 15.15 -29.43
N LEU A 117 -34.40 14.19 -28.85
CA LEU A 117 -35.80 13.92 -29.11
C LEU A 117 -36.75 14.84 -28.35
N GLY A 118 -36.21 15.72 -27.47
CA GLY A 118 -36.98 16.68 -26.69
C GLY A 118 -37.47 16.15 -25.33
N PHE A 119 -37.00 14.99 -24.89
CA PHE A 119 -37.31 14.48 -23.55
C PHE A 119 -36.50 15.22 -22.51
N ASN A 120 -37.09 15.54 -21.35
CA ASN A 120 -36.39 16.10 -20.25
C ASN A 120 -35.48 15.04 -19.56
N VAL A 121 -34.19 15.14 -19.77
CA VAL A 121 -33.20 14.21 -19.19
C VAL A 121 -32.73 14.60 -17.77
N ALA A 122 -33.12 15.77 -17.25
CA ALA A 122 -32.72 16.24 -15.94
C ALA A 122 -33.02 15.25 -14.79
N PRO A 123 -34.17 14.55 -14.71
CA PRO A 123 -34.44 13.56 -13.67
C PRO A 123 -33.50 12.36 -13.74
N PHE A 124 -33.12 11.95 -14.95
CA PHE A 124 -32.19 10.82 -15.14
C PHE A 124 -30.77 11.20 -14.69
N ILE A 125 -30.33 12.43 -15.03
CA ILE A 125 -29.03 12.95 -14.59
C ILE A 125 -29.01 13.08 -13.05
N ALA A 126 -30.07 13.58 -12.43
CA ALA A 126 -30.18 13.67 -10.98
C ALA A 126 -30.11 12.28 -10.33
N SER A 127 -30.84 11.29 -10.86
CA SER A 127 -30.82 9.91 -10.36
C SER A 127 -29.43 9.26 -10.54
N ALA A 128 -28.77 9.47 -11.68
CA ALA A 128 -27.42 9.03 -11.93
C ALA A 128 -26.41 9.69 -10.97
N GLY A 129 -26.61 10.97 -10.62
CA GLY A 129 -25.83 11.69 -9.62
C GLY A 129 -25.92 11.04 -8.24
N ILE A 130 -27.13 10.71 -7.77
CA ILE A 130 -27.36 10.01 -6.50
C ILE A 130 -26.68 8.64 -6.52
N ALA A 131 -26.84 7.86 -7.59
CA ALA A 131 -26.16 6.57 -7.76
C ALA A 131 -24.63 6.73 -7.75
N GLY A 132 -24.10 7.79 -8.39
CA GLY A 132 -22.67 8.12 -8.40
C GLY A 132 -22.13 8.41 -7.01
N VAL A 133 -22.87 9.18 -6.19
CA VAL A 133 -22.52 9.45 -4.78
C VAL A 133 -22.50 8.16 -3.97
N ALA A 134 -23.50 7.29 -4.12
CA ALA A 134 -23.54 6.00 -3.43
C ALA A 134 -22.35 5.09 -3.80
N LEU A 135 -22.00 5.04 -5.09
CA LEU A 135 -20.82 4.32 -5.57
C LEU A 135 -19.53 4.93 -5.04
N GLY A 136 -19.45 6.28 -4.95
CA GLY A 136 -18.31 6.99 -4.36
C GLY A 136 -18.09 6.63 -2.90
N PHE A 137 -19.14 6.57 -2.09
CA PHE A 137 -19.06 6.10 -0.70
C PHE A 137 -18.63 4.63 -0.63
N GLY A 138 -19.15 3.77 -1.52
CA GLY A 138 -18.72 2.37 -1.61
C GLY A 138 -17.24 2.19 -1.97
N ALA A 139 -16.66 3.12 -2.74
CA ALA A 139 -15.26 3.09 -3.17
C ALA A 139 -14.31 3.91 -2.28
N GLN A 140 -14.80 4.58 -1.23
CA GLN A 140 -14.04 5.50 -0.38
C GLN A 140 -12.76 4.88 0.18
N ASN A 141 -12.82 3.64 0.68
CA ASN A 141 -11.67 2.94 1.23
C ASN A 141 -10.60 2.67 0.17
N LEU A 142 -11.01 2.38 -1.07
CA LEU A 142 -10.07 2.18 -2.17
C LEU A 142 -9.29 3.46 -2.47
N VAL A 143 -9.98 4.59 -2.54
CA VAL A 143 -9.35 5.90 -2.75
C VAL A 143 -8.40 6.25 -1.62
N ARG A 144 -8.81 6.01 -0.36
CA ARG A 144 -7.95 6.20 0.82
C ARG A 144 -6.68 5.37 0.72
N ASP A 145 -6.79 4.06 0.40
CA ASP A 145 -5.64 3.17 0.28
C ASP A 145 -4.61 3.70 -0.73
N PHE A 146 -5.09 4.14 -1.90
CA PHE A 146 -4.23 4.65 -2.97
C PHE A 146 -3.53 5.97 -2.59
N ILE A 147 -4.27 6.90 -2.00
CA ILE A 147 -3.73 8.20 -1.59
C ILE A 147 -2.70 7.98 -0.48
N SER A 148 -3.01 7.19 0.53
CA SER A 148 -2.07 6.87 1.61
C SER A 148 -0.80 6.21 1.07
N GLY A 149 -0.92 5.20 0.21
CA GLY A 149 0.24 4.53 -0.38
C GLY A 149 1.10 5.46 -1.24
N MET A 150 0.50 6.40 -1.96
CA MET A 150 1.23 7.40 -2.71
C MET A 150 2.05 8.33 -1.79
N PHE A 151 1.44 8.83 -0.69
CA PHE A 151 2.15 9.68 0.26
C PHE A 151 3.24 8.94 1.02
N MET A 152 3.02 7.68 1.44
CA MET A 152 4.04 6.85 2.07
C MET A 152 5.29 6.71 1.20
N LEU A 153 5.11 6.55 -0.12
CA LEU A 153 6.23 6.48 -1.07
C LEU A 153 6.87 7.85 -1.34
N LEU A 154 6.09 8.94 -1.39
CA LEU A 154 6.62 10.29 -1.63
C LEU A 154 7.39 10.85 -0.43
N GLU A 155 6.96 10.51 0.79
CA GLU A 155 7.57 10.96 2.04
C GLU A 155 8.71 10.05 2.50
N ASP A 156 8.96 8.94 1.79
CA ASP A 156 9.99 7.94 2.12
C ASP A 156 9.90 7.47 3.59
N GLN A 157 8.66 7.22 4.06
CA GLN A 157 8.43 6.80 5.45
C GLN A 157 9.07 5.45 5.74
N TYR A 158 9.08 4.54 4.76
CA TYR A 158 9.77 3.24 4.80
C TYR A 158 9.96 2.66 3.40
N GLY A 159 10.96 1.80 3.26
CA GLY A 159 11.29 1.09 2.04
C GLY A 159 11.29 -0.44 2.18
N VAL A 160 11.51 -1.12 1.07
CA VAL A 160 11.69 -2.58 1.06
C VAL A 160 12.98 -2.94 1.81
N GLY A 161 12.85 -3.82 2.80
CA GLY A 161 13.94 -4.24 3.69
C GLY A 161 13.93 -3.58 5.07
N ASP A 162 13.17 -2.50 5.26
CA ASP A 162 13.01 -1.89 6.57
C ASP A 162 12.19 -2.78 7.51
N VAL A 163 12.52 -2.72 8.79
CA VAL A 163 11.68 -3.30 9.85
C VAL A 163 10.76 -2.19 10.38
N VAL A 164 9.47 -2.42 10.26
CA VAL A 164 8.44 -1.42 10.62
C VAL A 164 7.39 -1.99 11.57
N ASP A 165 6.82 -1.11 12.37
CA ASP A 165 5.60 -1.30 13.15
C ASP A 165 4.50 -0.46 12.50
N VAL A 166 3.49 -1.10 11.95
CA VAL A 166 2.31 -0.44 11.34
C VAL A 166 1.06 -0.55 12.22
N GLY A 167 1.23 -0.96 13.49
CA GLY A 167 0.17 -1.18 14.46
C GLY A 167 -0.20 -2.64 14.58
N ASP A 168 -0.93 -3.17 13.63
CA ASP A 168 -1.39 -4.57 13.67
C ASP A 168 -0.32 -5.58 13.24
N ALA A 169 0.75 -5.11 12.59
CA ALA A 169 1.86 -5.96 12.14
C ALA A 169 3.21 -5.28 12.40
N VAL A 170 4.18 -6.09 12.85
CA VAL A 170 5.57 -5.69 13.05
C VAL A 170 6.45 -6.66 12.26
N GLY A 171 7.33 -6.14 11.40
CA GLY A 171 8.20 -7.01 10.61
C GLY A 171 8.94 -6.29 9.50
N THR A 172 9.57 -7.08 8.64
CA THR A 172 10.33 -6.58 7.48
C THR A 172 9.43 -6.35 6.29
N VAL A 173 9.52 -5.17 5.68
CA VAL A 173 8.79 -4.80 4.47
C VAL A 173 9.33 -5.60 3.28
N GLU A 174 8.50 -6.42 2.63
CA GLU A 174 8.85 -7.15 1.41
C GLU A 174 8.48 -6.39 0.14
N SER A 175 7.37 -5.66 0.18
CA SER A 175 6.94 -4.83 -0.95
C SER A 175 6.05 -3.69 -0.50
N VAL A 176 6.17 -2.55 -1.17
CA VAL A 176 5.31 -1.39 -1.00
C VAL A 176 4.56 -1.17 -2.30
N GLY A 177 3.26 -1.44 -2.28
CA GLY A 177 2.36 -1.16 -3.40
C GLY A 177 1.56 0.12 -3.15
N LEU A 178 0.86 0.61 -4.18
CA LEU A 178 0.00 1.79 -4.04
C LEU A 178 -1.19 1.56 -3.08
N ARG A 179 -1.69 0.34 -2.99
CA ARG A 179 -2.84 0.01 -2.15
C ARG A 179 -2.48 -0.81 -0.92
N VAL A 180 -1.49 -1.69 -1.04
CA VAL A 180 -1.15 -2.69 -0.03
C VAL A 180 0.35 -2.72 0.17
N THR A 181 0.78 -2.66 1.41
CA THR A 181 2.14 -2.96 1.85
C THR A 181 2.19 -4.39 2.38
N THR A 182 3.24 -5.12 2.01
CA THR A 182 3.44 -6.52 2.44
C THR A 182 4.59 -6.57 3.43
N ILE A 183 4.33 -7.13 4.61
CA ILE A 183 5.26 -7.19 5.73
C ILE A 183 5.40 -8.65 6.17
N ARG A 184 6.63 -9.10 6.41
CA ARG A 184 6.91 -10.43 6.98
C ARG A 184 7.36 -10.26 8.42
N ASP A 185 6.63 -10.89 9.33
CA ASP A 185 7.00 -10.90 10.74
C ASP A 185 8.13 -11.91 11.06
N ILE A 186 8.54 -11.91 12.32
CA ILE A 186 9.63 -12.79 12.80
C ILE A 186 9.26 -14.27 12.75
N ASP A 187 7.97 -14.60 12.79
CA ASP A 187 7.46 -15.97 12.72
C ASP A 187 7.30 -16.46 11.27
N GLY A 188 7.59 -15.57 10.28
CA GLY A 188 7.49 -15.86 8.86
C GLY A 188 6.10 -15.60 8.26
N THR A 189 5.14 -15.12 9.04
CA THR A 189 3.80 -14.77 8.55
C THR A 189 3.87 -13.56 7.60
N LEU A 190 3.19 -13.67 6.48
CA LEU A 190 3.12 -12.60 5.49
C LEU A 190 1.84 -11.79 5.66
N TRP A 191 1.98 -10.56 6.13
CA TRP A 191 0.89 -9.63 6.35
C TRP A 191 0.65 -8.75 5.12
N PHE A 192 -0.62 -8.62 4.73
CA PHE A 192 -1.06 -7.74 3.66
C PHE A 192 -1.83 -6.56 4.26
N CYS A 193 -1.11 -5.49 4.58
CA CYS A 193 -1.65 -4.31 5.23
C CYS A 193 -2.20 -3.33 4.18
N ARG A 194 -3.47 -2.94 4.29
CA ARG A 194 -4.04 -1.91 3.42
C ARG A 194 -3.50 -0.54 3.84
N ASN A 195 -2.94 0.20 2.89
CA ASN A 195 -2.26 1.46 3.20
C ASN A 195 -3.19 2.49 3.88
N GLY A 196 -4.47 2.51 3.53
CA GLY A 196 -5.46 3.38 4.15
C GLY A 196 -5.85 3.04 5.59
N GLU A 197 -5.43 1.88 6.11
CA GLU A 197 -5.64 1.44 7.49
C GLU A 197 -4.39 1.66 8.35
N ILE A 198 -3.25 1.95 7.75
CA ILE A 198 -2.01 2.27 8.45
C ILE A 198 -2.12 3.72 8.94
N LEU A 199 -2.42 3.89 10.23
CA LEU A 199 -2.60 5.21 10.85
C LEU A 199 -1.29 5.81 11.34
N ARG A 200 -0.31 4.98 11.65
CA ARG A 200 1.03 5.35 12.11
C ARG A 200 2.05 4.34 11.63
N VAL A 201 3.26 4.79 11.42
CA VAL A 201 4.40 3.93 11.09
C VAL A 201 5.52 4.20 12.07
N GLY A 202 6.05 3.15 12.70
CA GLY A 202 7.31 3.19 13.43
C GLY A 202 8.39 2.50 12.58
N ASN A 203 9.31 3.25 11.98
CA ASN A 203 10.44 2.68 11.24
C ASN A 203 11.60 2.40 12.21
N MET A 204 11.95 1.11 12.38
CA MET A 204 13.01 0.64 13.27
C MET A 204 14.36 0.51 12.56
N SER A 205 14.43 0.81 11.28
CA SER A 205 15.61 0.65 10.43
C SER A 205 16.15 1.97 9.89
N GLN A 206 15.51 3.10 10.18
CA GLN A 206 15.90 4.40 9.65
C GLN A 206 16.76 5.19 10.63
N GLY A 207 17.89 5.72 10.17
CA GLY A 207 18.78 6.56 10.95
C GLY A 207 19.58 5.76 11.99
N HIS A 208 19.13 5.76 13.23
CA HIS A 208 19.74 5.03 14.35
C HIS A 208 18.66 4.29 15.14
N ALA A 209 19.09 3.30 15.92
CA ALA A 209 18.24 2.59 16.85
C ALA A 209 18.82 2.67 18.27
N VAL A 210 18.00 2.33 19.26
CA VAL A 210 18.44 2.23 20.66
C VAL A 210 18.28 0.79 21.10
N ALA A 211 19.38 0.17 21.54
CA ALA A 211 19.34 -1.11 22.22
C ALA A 211 18.98 -0.84 23.69
N VAL A 212 17.76 -1.21 24.06
CA VAL A 212 17.28 -1.13 25.46
C VAL A 212 17.50 -2.48 26.10
N VAL A 213 18.26 -2.48 27.22
CA VAL A 213 18.58 -3.67 28.01
C VAL A 213 17.91 -3.54 29.37
N ASP A 214 16.89 -4.34 29.59
CA ASP A 214 16.19 -4.45 30.86
C ASP A 214 16.68 -5.69 31.60
N ILE A 215 17.20 -5.47 32.83
CA ILE A 215 17.86 -6.49 33.65
C ILE A 215 17.08 -6.63 34.95
N PRO A 216 16.41 -7.77 35.16
CA PRO A 216 15.70 -8.03 36.40
C PRO A 216 16.69 -8.45 37.51
N ILE A 217 16.59 -7.82 38.68
CA ILE A 217 17.32 -8.19 39.87
C ILE A 217 16.37 -8.49 41.04
N ALA A 218 16.84 -9.28 42.00
CA ALA A 218 16.07 -9.58 43.19
C ALA A 218 15.88 -8.30 44.05
N PRO A 219 14.75 -8.12 44.74
CA PRO A 219 14.50 -6.93 45.57
C PRO A 219 15.45 -6.84 46.75
N THR A 220 16.07 -7.98 47.15
CA THR A 220 17.10 -8.06 48.21
C THR A 220 18.49 -7.66 47.74
N ALA A 221 18.71 -7.60 46.41
CA ALA A 221 19.99 -7.24 45.85
C ALA A 221 20.34 -5.76 46.11
N ASN A 222 21.61 -5.47 46.28
CA ASN A 222 22.08 -4.09 46.40
C ASN A 222 22.01 -3.42 45.00
N VAL A 223 20.97 -2.60 44.78
CA VAL A 223 20.70 -1.89 43.51
C VAL A 223 21.91 -1.07 43.07
N HIS A 224 22.58 -0.37 43.99
CA HIS A 224 23.72 0.48 43.64
C HIS A 224 24.91 -0.34 43.11
N ARG A 225 25.24 -1.47 43.79
CA ARG A 225 26.27 -2.40 43.34
C ARG A 225 25.88 -3.03 41.97
N ALA A 226 24.66 -3.48 41.84
CA ALA A 226 24.14 -4.05 40.57
C ALA A 226 24.26 -3.05 39.40
N CYS A 227 23.92 -1.80 39.61
CA CYS A 227 24.09 -0.72 38.63
C CYS A 227 25.57 -0.52 38.22
N GLN A 228 26.48 -0.52 39.17
CA GLN A 228 27.92 -0.34 38.89
C GLN A 228 28.49 -1.53 38.10
N VAL A 229 28.15 -2.76 38.50
CA VAL A 229 28.60 -3.97 37.82
C VAL A 229 28.02 -4.05 36.43
N ALA A 230 26.72 -3.79 36.27
CA ALA A 230 26.05 -3.78 34.95
C ALA A 230 26.67 -2.77 33.99
N LEU A 231 26.90 -1.53 34.46
CA LEU A 231 27.51 -0.49 33.62
C LEU A 231 28.93 -0.86 33.19
N ARG A 232 29.74 -1.39 34.12
CA ARG A 232 31.10 -1.84 33.82
C ARG A 232 31.09 -2.97 32.80
N ALA A 233 30.27 -3.99 32.99
CA ALA A 233 30.14 -5.13 32.06
C ALA A 233 29.74 -4.68 30.66
N VAL A 234 28.83 -3.71 30.56
CA VAL A 234 28.40 -3.16 29.29
C VAL A 234 29.48 -2.33 28.60
N LEU A 235 30.21 -1.50 29.35
CA LEU A 235 31.35 -0.73 28.83
C LEU A 235 32.46 -1.64 28.30
N ASP A 236 32.88 -2.64 29.10
CA ASP A 236 33.87 -3.63 28.68
C ASP A 236 33.44 -4.40 27.42
N ARG A 237 32.16 -4.71 27.34
CA ARG A 237 31.61 -5.45 26.18
C ARG A 237 31.52 -4.58 24.92
N VAL A 238 31.18 -3.29 25.05
CA VAL A 238 31.11 -2.35 23.93
C VAL A 238 32.50 -2.05 23.36
N GLU A 239 33.54 -2.05 24.18
CA GLU A 239 34.92 -1.90 23.74
C GLU A 239 35.48 -3.16 23.04
N GLY A 240 34.79 -4.30 23.15
CA GLY A 240 35.15 -5.54 22.47
C GLY A 240 34.88 -5.47 20.95
N ASP A 241 35.72 -6.16 20.16
CA ASP A 241 35.81 -6.04 18.71
C ASP A 241 34.56 -6.41 17.92
N ASP A 242 33.68 -7.23 18.47
CA ASP A 242 32.55 -7.81 17.70
C ASP A 242 31.31 -6.92 17.62
N ILE A 243 31.11 -6.00 18.57
CA ILE A 243 29.94 -5.08 18.56
C ILE A 243 30.30 -3.61 18.48
N VAL A 244 31.58 -3.24 18.66
CA VAL A 244 32.05 -1.84 18.67
C VAL A 244 31.68 -1.10 17.40
N ALA A 245 31.71 -1.78 16.23
CA ALA A 245 31.36 -1.19 14.95
C ALA A 245 29.86 -0.85 14.81
N ASP A 246 29.00 -1.49 15.60
CA ASP A 246 27.56 -1.30 15.57
C ASP A 246 27.06 -0.28 16.60
N VAL A 247 27.90 0.11 17.56
CA VAL A 247 27.60 1.07 18.63
C VAL A 247 27.98 2.49 18.18
N LEU A 248 27.07 3.44 18.38
CA LEU A 248 27.24 4.84 17.97
C LEU A 248 27.62 5.75 19.13
N ASP A 249 27.08 5.47 20.33
CA ASP A 249 27.32 6.29 21.54
C ASP A 249 27.65 5.40 22.74
N LYS A 250 28.22 6.01 23.77
CA LYS A 250 28.51 5.31 25.03
C LYS A 250 27.22 4.81 25.68
N PRO A 251 27.25 3.61 26.30
CA PRO A 251 26.12 3.11 27.08
C PRO A 251 25.74 4.05 28.22
N GLU A 252 24.45 4.22 28.44
CA GLU A 252 23.86 5.02 29.49
C GLU A 252 23.05 4.15 30.43
N LEU A 253 23.34 4.24 31.74
CA LEU A 253 22.54 3.57 32.76
C LEU A 253 21.44 4.54 33.23
N LEU A 254 20.17 4.20 32.94
CA LEU A 254 19.02 4.99 33.39
C LEU A 254 18.64 4.68 34.86
N GLY A 255 19.18 3.59 35.44
CA GLY A 255 18.87 3.15 36.80
C GLY A 255 17.65 2.23 36.87
N VAL A 256 16.88 2.34 37.98
CA VAL A 256 15.66 1.51 38.17
C VAL A 256 14.56 2.01 37.27
N ASN A 257 14.12 1.15 36.37
CA ASN A 257 13.02 1.43 35.44
C ASN A 257 11.64 1.08 36.05
N SER A 258 11.57 -0.04 36.76
CA SER A 258 10.32 -0.49 37.37
C SER A 258 10.57 -1.42 38.55
N VAL A 259 9.60 -1.46 39.46
CA VAL A 259 9.54 -2.42 40.56
C VAL A 259 8.17 -3.09 40.48
N SER A 260 8.13 -4.38 40.25
CA SER A 260 6.88 -5.12 40.04
C SER A 260 7.03 -6.56 40.53
N ALA A 261 6.02 -7.06 41.25
CA ALA A 261 5.94 -8.44 41.70
C ALA A 261 7.21 -9.01 42.36
N GLY A 262 7.91 -8.18 43.17
CA GLY A 262 9.15 -8.60 43.84
C GLY A 262 10.37 -8.63 42.92
N VAL A 263 10.35 -7.96 41.78
CA VAL A 263 11.47 -7.80 40.85
C VAL A 263 11.76 -6.31 40.65
N VAL A 264 13.03 -5.94 40.76
CA VAL A 264 13.52 -4.61 40.39
C VAL A 264 14.17 -4.70 39.01
N THR A 265 13.71 -3.92 38.06
CA THR A 265 14.26 -3.91 36.70
C THR A 265 15.17 -2.71 36.52
N LEU A 266 16.43 -2.96 36.22
CA LEU A 266 17.41 -1.93 35.81
C LEU A 266 17.34 -1.76 34.31
N ARG A 267 17.46 -0.50 33.80
CA ARG A 267 17.51 -0.18 32.41
C ARG A 267 18.81 0.49 31.99
N LEU A 268 19.41 -0.10 30.96
CA LEU A 268 20.53 0.49 30.21
C LEU A 268 20.08 0.74 28.77
N THR A 269 20.64 1.78 28.17
CA THR A 269 20.40 2.11 26.78
C THR A 269 21.71 2.37 26.05
N VAL A 270 21.73 2.00 24.77
CA VAL A 270 22.88 2.25 23.89
C VAL A 270 22.35 2.61 22.51
N ARG A 271 22.84 3.72 21.94
CA ARG A 271 22.56 4.06 20.54
C ARG A 271 23.42 3.21 19.62
N VAL A 272 22.75 2.62 18.63
CA VAL A 272 23.37 1.66 17.70
C VAL A 272 22.96 1.95 16.26
N ARG A 273 23.67 1.36 15.32
CA ARG A 273 23.25 1.38 13.92
C ARG A 273 21.86 0.74 13.76
N ALA A 274 21.06 1.32 12.90
CA ALA A 274 19.73 0.78 12.57
C ALA A 274 19.81 -0.70 12.16
N GLY A 275 18.85 -1.50 12.64
CA GLY A 275 18.80 -2.95 12.40
C GLY A 275 19.75 -3.80 13.30
N LYS A 276 20.61 -3.18 14.11
CA LYS A 276 21.57 -3.87 14.99
C LYS A 276 21.13 -3.94 16.45
N GLN A 277 20.08 -3.22 16.82
CA GLN A 277 19.59 -3.11 18.21
C GLN A 277 19.31 -4.46 18.87
N TRP A 278 18.78 -5.43 18.14
CA TRP A 278 18.46 -6.75 18.71
C TRP A 278 19.70 -7.59 18.97
N GLY A 279 20.69 -7.55 18.06
CA GLY A 279 21.97 -8.22 18.23
C GLY A 279 22.75 -7.67 19.40
N VAL A 280 22.90 -6.36 19.44
CA VAL A 280 23.60 -5.65 20.53
C VAL A 280 22.89 -5.89 21.87
N ARG A 281 21.54 -5.76 21.93
CA ARG A 281 20.78 -6.05 23.15
C ARG A 281 21.06 -7.45 23.70
N ARG A 282 21.04 -8.48 22.85
CA ARG A 282 21.35 -9.85 23.28
C ARG A 282 22.78 -10.01 23.82
N ALA A 283 23.76 -9.38 23.16
CA ALA A 283 25.15 -9.43 23.58
C ALA A 283 25.38 -8.72 24.93
N LEU A 284 24.76 -7.53 25.11
CA LEU A 284 24.86 -6.78 26.36
C LEU A 284 24.13 -7.47 27.51
N THR A 285 22.93 -8.00 27.27
CA THR A 285 22.19 -8.79 28.27
C THR A 285 23.01 -9.96 28.77
N ARG A 286 23.66 -10.70 27.87
CA ARG A 286 24.54 -11.82 28.24
C ARG A 286 25.72 -11.35 29.09
N ALA A 287 26.41 -10.29 28.67
CA ALA A 287 27.56 -9.76 29.39
C ALA A 287 27.21 -9.34 30.82
N VAL A 288 26.04 -8.69 31.01
CA VAL A 288 25.60 -8.31 32.35
C VAL A 288 25.24 -9.50 33.20
N LEU A 289 24.56 -10.50 32.66
CA LEU A 289 24.22 -11.72 33.41
C LEU A 289 25.49 -12.48 33.85
N GLU A 290 26.50 -12.60 32.97
CA GLU A 290 27.80 -13.22 33.31
C GLU A 290 28.56 -12.42 34.38
N ALA A 291 28.45 -11.09 34.39
CA ALA A 291 29.07 -10.26 35.40
C ALA A 291 28.32 -10.36 36.74
N PHE A 292 27.03 -10.46 36.76
CA PHE A 292 26.21 -10.65 37.95
C PHE A 292 26.52 -12.00 38.62
N ASP A 293 26.65 -13.06 37.82
CA ASP A 293 27.03 -14.40 38.31
C ASP A 293 28.39 -14.39 38.99
N LYS A 294 29.40 -13.69 38.41
CA LYS A 294 30.73 -13.56 38.98
C LYS A 294 30.78 -12.74 40.29
N GLU A 295 29.89 -11.77 40.43
CA GLU A 295 29.83 -10.86 41.56
C GLU A 295 28.77 -11.27 42.60
N ASP A 296 28.20 -12.46 42.50
CA ASP A 296 27.17 -13.00 43.38
C ASP A 296 25.99 -12.02 43.57
N ILE A 297 25.54 -11.45 42.47
CA ILE A 297 24.35 -10.59 42.42
C ILE A 297 23.17 -11.42 41.95
N ASP A 298 22.17 -11.62 42.81
CA ASP A 298 20.97 -12.35 42.50
C ASP A 298 20.20 -11.65 41.38
N SER A 299 20.22 -12.23 40.16
CA SER A 299 19.21 -11.94 39.13
C SER A 299 17.86 -12.53 39.58
N ALA A 300 16.77 -11.79 39.41
CA ALA A 300 15.48 -12.29 39.82
C ALA A 300 15.14 -13.57 39.02
N SER A 301 15.35 -14.72 39.66
CA SER A 301 14.81 -15.99 39.18
C SER A 301 13.28 -15.83 39.23
N MET A 302 12.58 -15.95 38.13
CA MET A 302 11.15 -16.19 38.17
C MET A 302 10.95 -17.44 39.03
N MET A 303 10.53 -17.29 40.27
CA MET A 303 9.91 -18.38 40.99
C MET A 303 8.66 -18.75 40.20
N ILE A 304 8.78 -19.73 39.30
CA ILE A 304 7.66 -20.49 38.82
C ILE A 304 7.19 -21.26 40.05
N THR A 305 6.29 -20.67 40.81
CA THR A 305 5.54 -21.41 41.82
C THR A 305 4.70 -22.41 41.02
N PRO A 306 4.99 -23.73 41.11
CA PRO A 306 4.12 -24.71 40.47
C PRO A 306 2.74 -24.50 41.09
N ALA A 307 1.73 -24.20 40.27
CA ALA A 307 0.35 -24.22 40.72
C ALA A 307 0.07 -25.62 41.25
N HIS A 308 0.02 -25.73 42.58
CA HIS A 308 -0.51 -26.92 43.22
C HIS A 308 -1.98 -27.06 42.80
N THR A 309 -2.27 -28.15 42.12
CA THR A 309 -3.52 -28.76 41.68
C THR A 309 -4.73 -28.46 42.56
#